data_be728bf6cfe1e8b59edd2ecc7c66f920
#
_entry.id   be728bf6cfe1e8b59edd2ecc7c66f920
#
_cell.length_a   1.000
_cell.length_b   1.000
_cell.length_c   1.000
_cell.angle_alpha   90.00
_cell.angle_beta   90.00
_cell.angle_gamma   90.00
#
_symmetry.space_group_name_H-M   'P 1'
#
loop_
_entity.id
_entity.type
_entity.pdbx_description
1 polymer ?
#
loop_
_entity_poly.entity_id
_entity_poly.type
_entity_poly.pdbx_seq_one_letter_code
_entity_poly.pdbx_strand_id
1 'polypeptide(L)'
;QEQMPFRHINDAAKIAQPGDEVWVAPGVYREYVDPVHAGREDARITYRSVEPLGAVITGAERIQSWVPYKENVWVCRVANSLFGNYNPYTTMVYGDWYFAKADKHTGCVYLNNRALYEAGSVEECIKAEVYECSWVPEESTYKWYTEQDQEKDETVIYANFHGADPNEENVEINVRRECFMPSKTGVGYITVSGFVVTKAATTWAPPAAYQDGMIGPHWSKGWIIE
;
A
#
# COMPACT_ATOMS: atom_id res chain seq x y z
N GLN A 1 -29.03 -0.31 -0.64
CA GLN A 1 -29.28 -1.75 -0.96
C GLN A 1 -28.81 -2.63 0.20
N GLU A 2 -29.58 -2.67 1.30
CA GLU A 2 -29.22 -3.54 2.44
C GLU A 2 -29.33 -5.05 2.13
N GLN A 3 -30.10 -5.44 1.15
CA GLN A 3 -30.36 -6.86 0.85
C GLN A 3 -29.31 -7.51 -0.09
N MET A 4 -28.49 -6.73 -0.82
CA MET A 4 -27.42 -7.20 -1.68
C MET A 4 -26.27 -6.19 -1.70
N PRO A 5 -25.45 -6.13 -0.64
CA PRO A 5 -24.34 -5.20 -0.57
C PRO A 5 -23.27 -5.55 -1.61
N PHE A 6 -22.54 -4.55 -2.08
CA PHE A 6 -21.35 -4.77 -2.88
C PHE A 6 -20.26 -5.41 -2.02
N ARG A 7 -19.49 -6.30 -2.62
CA ARG A 7 -18.34 -6.93 -1.97
C ARG A 7 -17.14 -5.97 -1.88
N HIS A 8 -17.00 -5.10 -2.89
CA HIS A 8 -15.90 -4.16 -3.03
C HIS A 8 -16.42 -2.72 -3.00
N ILE A 9 -15.68 -1.84 -2.34
CA ILE A 9 -15.97 -0.41 -2.31
C ILE A 9 -15.88 0.16 -3.74
N ASN A 10 -14.93 -0.33 -4.53
CA ASN A 10 -14.73 0.12 -5.90
C ASN A 10 -15.92 -0.17 -6.82
N ASP A 11 -16.70 -1.21 -6.57
CA ASP A 11 -17.91 -1.48 -7.35
C ASP A 11 -18.99 -0.44 -7.09
N ALA A 12 -19.13 0.02 -5.83
CA ALA A 12 -19.99 1.15 -5.51
C ALA A 12 -19.44 2.46 -6.10
N ALA A 13 -18.12 2.66 -6.08
CA ALA A 13 -17.47 3.87 -6.59
C ALA A 13 -17.68 4.07 -8.10
N LYS A 14 -17.81 2.99 -8.87
CA LYS A 14 -18.10 3.04 -10.31
C LYS A 14 -19.49 3.58 -10.65
N ILE A 15 -20.45 3.47 -9.75
CA ILE A 15 -21.86 3.81 -10.01
C ILE A 15 -22.39 4.97 -9.18
N ALA A 16 -21.74 5.33 -8.08
CA ALA A 16 -22.17 6.40 -7.19
C ALA A 16 -22.35 7.72 -7.95
N GLN A 17 -23.45 8.41 -7.70
CA GLN A 17 -23.86 9.64 -8.36
C GLN A 17 -23.88 10.81 -7.37
N PRO A 18 -23.92 12.07 -7.83
CA PRO A 18 -24.04 13.23 -6.94
C PRO A 18 -25.20 13.10 -5.95
N GLY A 19 -24.89 13.18 -4.65
CA GLY A 19 -25.83 13.05 -3.56
C GLY A 19 -25.91 11.65 -2.94
N ASP A 20 -25.20 10.66 -3.51
CA ASP A 20 -25.17 9.30 -2.97
C ASP A 20 -24.23 9.19 -1.75
N GLU A 21 -24.62 8.32 -0.83
CA GLU A 21 -23.79 7.88 0.29
C GLU A 21 -23.46 6.39 0.15
N VAL A 22 -22.17 6.07 0.18
CA VAL A 22 -21.63 4.70 0.19
C VAL A 22 -21.24 4.38 1.64
N TRP A 23 -22.02 3.54 2.30
CA TRP A 23 -21.75 3.06 3.65
C TRP A 23 -20.96 1.77 3.61
N VAL A 24 -19.80 1.77 4.27
CA VAL A 24 -18.84 0.65 4.24
C VAL A 24 -18.80 -0.02 5.60
N ALA A 25 -19.15 -1.31 5.65
CA ALA A 25 -19.11 -2.11 6.87
C ALA A 25 -17.67 -2.27 7.39
N PRO A 26 -17.47 -2.52 8.70
CA PRO A 26 -16.16 -2.86 9.24
C PRO A 26 -15.54 -4.05 8.52
N GLY A 27 -14.23 -3.97 8.23
CA GLY A 27 -13.50 -5.02 7.52
C GLY A 27 -12.22 -4.51 6.86
N VAL A 28 -11.46 -5.43 6.26
CA VAL A 28 -10.24 -5.11 5.53
C VAL A 28 -10.50 -5.26 4.03
N TYR A 29 -10.38 -4.14 3.32
CA TYR A 29 -10.61 -4.01 1.89
C TYR A 29 -9.26 -3.88 1.18
N ARG A 30 -8.83 -4.96 0.52
CA ARG A 30 -7.57 -5.02 -0.26
C ARG A 30 -7.86 -4.63 -1.68
N GLU A 31 -8.01 -3.34 -1.90
CA GLU A 31 -8.43 -2.81 -3.19
C GLU A 31 -7.94 -1.38 -3.44
N TYR A 32 -8.00 -0.97 -4.68
CA TYR A 32 -7.90 0.41 -5.13
C TYR A 32 -9.30 0.92 -5.45
N VAL A 33 -9.71 1.97 -4.79
CA VAL A 33 -11.00 2.63 -5.00
C VAL A 33 -10.82 3.80 -5.93
N ASP A 34 -11.46 3.73 -7.10
CA ASP A 34 -11.42 4.72 -8.18
C ASP A 34 -12.80 5.35 -8.40
N PRO A 35 -13.12 6.47 -7.74
CA PRO A 35 -14.36 7.20 -7.98
C PRO A 35 -14.44 7.70 -9.42
N VAL A 36 -15.51 7.30 -10.15
CA VAL A 36 -15.68 7.62 -11.58
C VAL A 36 -16.43 8.93 -11.77
N HIS A 37 -17.37 9.24 -10.88
CA HIS A 37 -18.25 10.41 -10.98
C HIS A 37 -17.87 11.47 -9.95
N ALA A 38 -17.97 12.73 -10.35
CA ALA A 38 -17.85 13.86 -9.44
C ALA A 38 -19.19 14.13 -8.73
N GLY A 39 -19.12 14.52 -7.47
CA GLY A 39 -20.24 15.15 -6.79
C GLY A 39 -20.43 16.61 -7.23
N ARG A 40 -21.30 17.33 -6.56
CA ARG A 40 -21.50 18.78 -6.66
C ARG A 40 -21.41 19.41 -5.27
N GLU A 41 -21.25 20.70 -5.21
CA GLU A 41 -21.14 21.43 -3.94
C GLU A 41 -22.37 21.21 -3.03
N ASP A 42 -23.54 21.18 -3.65
CA ASP A 42 -24.85 20.94 -3.03
C ASP A 42 -25.26 19.46 -2.95
N ALA A 43 -24.50 18.55 -3.60
CA ALA A 43 -24.78 17.12 -3.70
C ALA A 43 -23.47 16.33 -3.79
N ARG A 44 -22.77 16.21 -2.68
CA ARG A 44 -21.49 15.48 -2.59
C ARG A 44 -21.71 13.98 -2.75
N ILE A 45 -20.69 13.26 -3.21
CA ILE A 45 -20.66 11.81 -3.07
C ILE A 45 -19.87 11.51 -1.79
N THR A 46 -20.48 10.78 -0.86
CA THR A 46 -19.87 10.49 0.44
C THR A 46 -19.57 9.00 0.58
N TYR A 47 -18.34 8.67 0.88
CA TYR A 47 -17.92 7.34 1.31
C TYR A 47 -17.67 7.39 2.80
N ARG A 48 -18.35 6.52 3.56
CA ARG A 48 -18.28 6.55 5.02
C ARG A 48 -18.15 5.16 5.61
N SER A 49 -17.20 4.99 6.53
CA SER A 49 -17.19 3.81 7.38
C SER A 49 -18.38 3.82 8.34
N VAL A 50 -19.12 2.72 8.44
CA VAL A 50 -20.25 2.57 9.36
C VAL A 50 -19.81 2.78 10.80
N GLU A 51 -18.67 2.19 11.15
CA GLU A 51 -18.02 2.40 12.44
C GLU A 51 -16.76 3.23 12.22
N PRO A 52 -16.52 4.32 12.96
CA PRO A 52 -15.30 5.10 12.82
C PRO A 52 -14.05 4.21 12.92
N LEU A 53 -13.18 4.28 11.91
CA LEU A 53 -11.96 3.48 11.76
C LEU A 53 -12.20 1.94 11.65
N GLY A 54 -13.45 1.51 11.51
CA GLY A 54 -13.79 0.09 11.38
C GLY A 54 -13.50 -0.50 9.99
N ALA A 55 -13.57 0.32 8.94
CA ALA A 55 -13.24 -0.08 7.58
C ALA A 55 -11.79 0.34 7.25
N VAL A 56 -10.98 -0.65 6.85
CA VAL A 56 -9.56 -0.47 6.50
C VAL A 56 -9.40 -0.68 5.00
N ILE A 57 -8.97 0.34 4.27
CA ILE A 57 -8.59 0.23 2.85
C ILE A 57 -7.08 0.10 2.79
N THR A 58 -6.58 -1.01 2.23
CA THR A 58 -5.14 -1.29 2.22
C THR A 58 -4.60 -1.55 0.82
N GLY A 59 -3.43 -0.99 0.54
CA GLY A 59 -2.67 -1.26 -0.68
C GLY A 59 -1.86 -2.56 -0.64
N ALA A 60 -1.93 -3.31 0.47
CA ALA A 60 -1.13 -4.53 0.66
C ALA A 60 -1.94 -5.81 0.47
N GLU A 61 -1.23 -6.89 0.11
CA GLU A 61 -1.72 -8.26 0.10
C GLU A 61 -1.02 -9.08 1.18
N ARG A 62 -1.74 -10.05 1.76
CA ARG A 62 -1.16 -11.01 2.69
C ARG A 62 -0.45 -12.12 1.92
N ILE A 63 0.78 -12.43 2.30
CA ILE A 63 1.60 -13.48 1.71
C ILE A 63 1.85 -14.58 2.74
N GLN A 64 1.57 -15.83 2.37
CA GLN A 64 1.75 -17.02 3.21
C GLN A 64 2.59 -18.11 2.54
N SER A 65 3.28 -17.79 1.44
CA SER A 65 4.13 -18.72 0.68
C SER A 65 5.61 -18.54 0.96
N TRP A 66 5.95 -18.18 2.20
CA TRP A 66 7.33 -18.01 2.62
C TRP A 66 8.00 -19.37 2.85
N VAL A 67 9.22 -19.53 2.35
CA VAL A 67 10.06 -20.68 2.59
C VAL A 67 11.37 -20.27 3.27
N PRO A 68 11.90 -21.07 4.22
CA PRO A 68 13.18 -20.78 4.86
C PRO A 68 14.29 -20.68 3.82
N TYR A 69 15.15 -19.65 3.95
CA TYR A 69 16.29 -19.44 3.06
C TYR A 69 17.62 -19.69 3.80
N LYS A 70 17.98 -18.83 4.72
CA LYS A 70 19.20 -18.94 5.51
C LYS A 70 19.06 -18.18 6.84
N GLU A 71 19.45 -18.81 7.94
CA GLU A 71 19.34 -18.25 9.30
C GLU A 71 17.90 -17.83 9.59
N ASN A 72 17.65 -16.55 9.90
CA ASN A 72 16.31 -16.01 10.15
C ASN A 72 15.66 -15.39 8.88
N VAL A 73 16.31 -15.55 7.72
CA VAL A 73 15.79 -15.03 6.44
C VAL A 73 14.91 -16.08 5.77
N TRP A 74 13.77 -15.62 5.34
CA TRP A 74 12.81 -16.34 4.52
C TRP A 74 12.72 -15.71 3.13
N VAL A 75 12.29 -16.45 2.15
CA VAL A 75 12.08 -15.99 0.79
C VAL A 75 10.67 -16.31 0.31
N CYS A 76 10.04 -15.38 -0.37
CA CYS A 76 8.84 -15.65 -1.15
C CYS A 76 9.03 -15.25 -2.61
N ARG A 77 8.28 -15.88 -3.49
CA ARG A 77 8.25 -15.61 -4.93
C ARG A 77 6.82 -15.23 -5.30
N VAL A 78 6.69 -14.10 -5.95
CA VAL A 78 5.39 -13.53 -6.30
C VAL A 78 5.38 -13.27 -7.81
N ALA A 79 4.40 -13.83 -8.51
CA ALA A 79 4.23 -13.57 -9.93
C ALA A 79 4.02 -12.07 -10.19
N ASN A 80 4.74 -11.51 -11.17
CA ASN A 80 4.67 -10.07 -11.48
C ASN A 80 3.26 -9.63 -11.91
N SER A 81 2.43 -10.57 -12.38
CA SER A 81 1.01 -10.32 -12.68
C SER A 81 0.19 -9.82 -11.49
N LEU A 82 0.62 -10.09 -10.23
CA LEU A 82 -0.03 -9.55 -9.03
C LEU A 82 0.01 -8.02 -8.98
N PHE A 83 1.06 -7.42 -9.54
CA PHE A 83 1.28 -5.98 -9.48
C PHE A 83 0.64 -5.21 -10.65
N GLY A 84 0.09 -5.91 -11.65
CA GLY A 84 -0.45 -5.27 -12.86
C GLY A 84 0.61 -4.46 -13.59
N ASN A 85 0.35 -3.17 -13.79
CA ASN A 85 1.28 -2.23 -14.47
C ASN A 85 2.17 -1.42 -13.52
N TYR A 86 2.12 -1.69 -12.23
CA TYR A 86 2.94 -0.99 -11.23
C TYR A 86 3.50 -1.99 -10.22
N ASN A 87 4.77 -2.34 -10.40
CA ASN A 87 5.48 -3.20 -9.46
C ASN A 87 6.30 -2.34 -8.48
N PRO A 88 5.91 -2.25 -7.20
CA PRO A 88 6.63 -1.48 -6.19
C PRO A 88 8.07 -1.96 -5.96
N TYR A 89 8.37 -3.22 -6.25
CA TYR A 89 9.67 -3.86 -6.04
C TYR A 89 10.63 -3.67 -7.23
N THR A 90 10.19 -2.97 -8.26
CA THR A 90 11.03 -2.49 -9.39
C THR A 90 10.98 -0.98 -9.55
N THR A 91 10.07 -0.32 -8.83
CA THR A 91 9.92 1.14 -8.87
C THR A 91 10.78 1.77 -7.80
N MET A 92 11.78 2.54 -8.24
CA MET A 92 12.73 3.21 -7.33
C MET A 92 12.12 4.45 -6.71
N VAL A 93 12.47 4.69 -5.44
CA VAL A 93 12.26 5.98 -4.79
C VAL A 93 13.24 6.99 -5.40
N TYR A 94 12.73 8.11 -5.83
CA TYR A 94 13.54 9.19 -6.41
C TYR A 94 13.06 10.55 -5.93
N GLY A 95 13.91 11.54 -6.03
CA GLY A 95 13.59 12.92 -5.71
C GLY A 95 14.86 13.77 -5.57
N ASP A 96 14.74 15.09 -5.69
CA ASP A 96 15.88 16.01 -5.68
C ASP A 96 16.67 15.95 -4.35
N TRP A 97 16.03 15.59 -3.27
CA TRP A 97 16.62 15.54 -1.93
C TRP A 97 16.92 14.13 -1.44
N TYR A 98 16.72 13.13 -2.31
CA TYR A 98 16.96 11.76 -1.94
C TYR A 98 18.42 11.36 -2.19
N PHE A 99 19.17 11.17 -1.11
CA PHE A 99 20.58 10.80 -1.13
C PHE A 99 20.80 9.48 -0.38
N ALA A 100 20.17 8.42 -0.83
CA ALA A 100 20.40 7.11 -0.24
C ALA A 100 21.78 6.56 -0.64
N LYS A 101 22.39 5.79 0.26
CA LYS A 101 23.63 5.05 -0.02
C LYS A 101 23.42 3.86 -0.97
N ALA A 102 22.19 3.39 -1.09
CA ALA A 102 21.76 2.32 -1.97
C ALA A 102 20.38 2.66 -2.53
N ASP A 103 20.05 2.09 -3.67
CA ASP A 103 18.73 2.20 -4.27
C ASP A 103 17.66 1.71 -3.29
N LYS A 104 16.52 2.41 -3.27
CA LYS A 104 15.36 2.06 -2.47
C LYS A 104 14.13 1.99 -3.34
N HIS A 105 13.31 0.99 -3.09
CA HIS A 105 12.06 0.77 -3.81
C HIS A 105 10.86 1.41 -3.09
N THR A 106 9.77 1.60 -3.81
CA THR A 106 8.49 1.98 -3.20
C THR A 106 7.81 0.79 -2.53
N GLY A 107 8.35 -0.42 -2.72
CA GLY A 107 7.96 -1.66 -2.06
C GLY A 107 8.20 -1.63 -0.54
N CYS A 108 7.47 -2.45 0.18
CA CYS A 108 7.64 -2.66 1.61
C CYS A 108 7.10 -4.01 2.05
N VAL A 109 7.77 -4.63 3.01
CA VAL A 109 7.31 -5.83 3.71
C VAL A 109 6.85 -5.43 5.11
N TYR A 110 5.73 -5.95 5.56
CA TYR A 110 5.17 -5.66 6.88
C TYR A 110 5.01 -6.97 7.67
N LEU A 111 5.49 -6.96 8.90
CA LEU A 111 5.24 -8.01 9.90
C LEU A 111 4.34 -7.45 10.99
N ASN A 112 3.13 -7.99 11.15
CA ASN A 112 2.17 -7.55 12.17
C ASN A 112 1.95 -6.03 12.16
N ASN A 113 1.76 -5.45 10.97
CA ASN A 113 1.62 -4.02 10.68
C ASN A 113 2.90 -3.17 10.83
N ARG A 114 4.02 -3.74 11.21
CA ARG A 114 5.30 -3.05 11.28
C ARG A 114 6.03 -3.15 9.95
N ALA A 115 6.44 -2.03 9.38
CA ALA A 115 7.26 -1.99 8.18
C ALA A 115 8.69 -2.46 8.48
N LEU A 116 9.24 -3.32 7.64
CA LEU A 116 10.64 -3.73 7.69
C LEU A 116 11.52 -2.74 6.92
N TYR A 117 12.81 -2.70 7.25
CA TYR A 117 13.79 -1.86 6.59
C TYR A 117 14.34 -2.53 5.31
N GLU A 118 14.41 -1.81 4.24
CA GLU A 118 14.99 -2.32 3.00
C GLU A 118 16.53 -2.39 3.12
N ALA A 119 17.08 -3.57 2.82
CA ALA A 119 18.51 -3.83 2.72
C ALA A 119 19.02 -3.59 1.29
N GLY A 120 20.32 -3.38 1.11
CA GLY A 120 20.94 -3.26 -0.19
C GLY A 120 21.32 -4.61 -0.83
N SER A 121 21.24 -5.70 -0.07
CA SER A 121 21.53 -7.07 -0.53
C SER A 121 20.93 -8.13 0.38
N VAL A 122 20.89 -9.37 -0.09
CA VAL A 122 20.46 -10.51 0.74
C VAL A 122 21.43 -10.75 1.92
N GLU A 123 22.71 -10.49 1.75
CA GLU A 123 23.73 -10.58 2.81
C GLU A 123 23.47 -9.60 3.94
N GLU A 124 23.04 -8.37 3.63
CA GLU A 124 22.62 -7.39 4.64
C GLU A 124 21.35 -7.82 5.37
N CYS A 125 20.40 -8.47 4.68
CA CYS A 125 19.25 -9.09 5.29
C CYS A 125 19.65 -10.18 6.31
N ILE A 126 20.63 -11.04 5.94
CA ILE A 126 21.12 -12.13 6.80
C ILE A 126 21.83 -11.56 8.02
N LYS A 127 22.75 -10.60 7.83
CA LYS A 127 23.50 -9.97 8.92
C LYS A 127 22.63 -9.20 9.90
N ALA A 128 21.55 -8.60 9.40
CA ALA A 128 20.58 -7.83 10.19
C ALA A 128 21.23 -6.78 11.13
N GLU A 129 22.30 -6.13 10.66
CA GLU A 129 23.02 -5.11 11.44
C GLU A 129 22.11 -3.93 11.78
N VAL A 130 22.25 -3.41 12.99
CA VAL A 130 21.50 -2.24 13.47
C VAL A 130 21.87 -1.00 12.67
N TYR A 131 20.89 -0.22 12.29
CA TYR A 131 21.08 1.10 11.73
C TYR A 131 20.93 2.15 12.83
N GLU A 132 22.04 2.58 13.42
CA GLU A 132 22.10 3.47 14.58
C GLU A 132 21.44 4.83 14.36
N CYS A 133 21.33 5.28 13.11
CA CYS A 133 20.68 6.54 12.76
C CYS A 133 19.16 6.43 12.58
N SER A 134 18.58 5.25 12.80
CA SER A 134 17.13 5.05 12.77
C SER A 134 16.45 5.71 13.97
N TRP A 135 15.18 6.09 13.83
CA TRP A 135 14.33 6.53 14.93
C TRP A 135 14.12 5.44 15.99
N VAL A 136 14.13 4.16 15.56
CA VAL A 136 14.03 2.99 16.42
C VAL A 136 15.10 2.00 15.95
N PRO A 137 16.37 2.13 16.42
CA PRO A 137 17.49 1.36 15.89
C PRO A 137 17.31 -0.14 15.95
N GLU A 138 16.77 -0.67 17.05
CA GLU A 138 16.51 -2.11 17.24
C GLU A 138 15.54 -2.69 16.20
N GLU A 139 14.59 -1.91 15.71
CA GLU A 139 13.66 -2.33 14.66
C GLU A 139 14.32 -2.40 13.28
N SER A 140 15.43 -1.70 13.08
CA SER A 140 16.16 -1.70 11.81
C SER A 140 16.86 -3.03 11.50
N THR A 141 16.86 -3.96 12.44
CA THR A 141 17.34 -5.33 12.26
C THR A 141 16.35 -6.19 11.47
N TYR A 142 15.05 -5.84 11.49
CA TYR A 142 14.05 -6.46 10.62
C TYR A 142 14.24 -5.91 9.21
N LYS A 143 14.80 -6.70 8.32
CA LYS A 143 15.19 -6.25 6.98
C LYS A 143 14.53 -7.06 5.89
N TRP A 144 14.35 -6.45 4.74
CA TRP A 144 13.93 -7.12 3.52
C TRP A 144 14.79 -6.66 2.33
N TYR A 145 14.84 -7.49 1.30
CA TYR A 145 15.54 -7.23 0.03
C TYR A 145 14.73 -7.84 -1.11
N THR A 146 14.88 -7.32 -2.30
CA THR A 146 14.18 -7.83 -3.49
C THR A 146 15.09 -7.92 -4.70
N GLU A 147 14.78 -8.87 -5.57
CA GLU A 147 15.34 -9.02 -6.89
C GLU A 147 14.29 -9.56 -7.87
N GLN A 148 14.57 -9.49 -9.17
CA GLN A 148 13.68 -9.98 -10.21
C GLN A 148 14.19 -11.27 -10.82
N ASP A 149 13.37 -12.30 -10.89
CA ASP A 149 13.57 -13.49 -11.69
C ASP A 149 12.89 -13.29 -13.05
N GLN A 150 13.67 -12.80 -14.03
CA GLN A 150 13.13 -12.49 -15.35
C GLN A 150 12.74 -13.73 -16.16
N GLU A 151 13.34 -14.89 -15.88
CA GLU A 151 13.00 -16.14 -16.58
C GLU A 151 11.62 -16.66 -16.18
N LYS A 152 11.23 -16.42 -14.91
CA LYS A 152 9.95 -16.87 -14.37
C LYS A 152 8.90 -15.77 -14.28
N ASP A 153 9.27 -14.53 -14.60
CA ASP A 153 8.43 -13.34 -14.42
C ASP A 153 7.93 -13.19 -12.97
N GLU A 154 8.88 -13.28 -12.02
CA GLU A 154 8.60 -13.23 -10.59
C GLU A 154 9.43 -12.16 -9.90
N THR A 155 8.82 -11.52 -8.91
CA THR A 155 9.49 -10.76 -7.87
C THR A 155 9.87 -11.70 -6.73
N VAL A 156 11.17 -11.73 -6.39
CA VAL A 156 11.71 -12.52 -5.28
C VAL A 156 11.95 -11.58 -4.10
N ILE A 157 11.37 -11.88 -2.95
CA ILE A 157 11.49 -11.06 -1.74
C ILE A 157 12.10 -11.90 -0.62
N TYR A 158 13.21 -11.43 -0.08
CA TYR A 158 13.87 -11.97 1.09
C TYR A 158 13.53 -11.10 2.30
N ALA A 159 13.22 -11.72 3.45
CA ALA A 159 12.96 -10.96 4.67
C ALA A 159 13.44 -11.69 5.92
N ASN A 160 14.03 -10.95 6.85
CA ASN A 160 14.48 -11.44 8.15
C ASN A 160 13.40 -11.16 9.19
N PHE A 161 12.79 -12.20 9.71
CA PHE A 161 11.69 -12.15 10.70
C PHE A 161 12.13 -12.47 12.11
N HIS A 162 13.44 -12.53 12.37
CA HIS A 162 14.01 -12.77 13.71
C HIS A 162 13.46 -14.02 14.41
N GLY A 163 13.26 -15.11 13.67
CA GLY A 163 12.81 -16.40 14.18
C GLY A 163 11.29 -16.58 14.22
N ALA A 164 10.51 -15.57 13.86
CA ALA A 164 9.08 -15.75 13.64
C ALA A 164 8.83 -16.56 12.35
N ASP A 165 7.83 -17.42 12.35
CA ASP A 165 7.35 -18.08 11.13
C ASP A 165 6.39 -17.14 10.39
N PRO A 166 6.79 -16.60 9.22
CA PRO A 166 5.95 -15.64 8.50
C PRO A 166 4.65 -16.22 7.97
N ASN A 167 4.52 -17.55 7.88
CA ASN A 167 3.30 -18.19 7.43
C ASN A 167 2.24 -18.28 8.55
N GLU A 168 2.66 -18.20 9.81
CA GLU A 168 1.77 -18.15 10.97
C GLU A 168 1.44 -16.70 11.38
N GLU A 169 2.28 -15.74 11.00
CA GLU A 169 2.13 -14.33 11.31
C GLU A 169 1.32 -13.58 10.23
N ASN A 170 0.98 -12.32 10.52
CA ASN A 170 0.39 -11.44 9.51
C ASN A 170 1.51 -10.73 8.73
N VAL A 171 1.97 -11.40 7.67
CA VAL A 171 2.95 -10.80 6.75
C VAL A 171 2.27 -10.28 5.50
N GLU A 172 2.51 -9.02 5.18
CA GLU A 172 1.92 -8.32 4.05
C GLU A 172 2.99 -7.64 3.20
N ILE A 173 2.72 -7.52 1.92
CA ILE A 173 3.52 -6.72 0.99
C ILE A 173 2.62 -5.70 0.31
N ASN A 174 3.07 -4.46 0.12
CA ASN A 174 2.31 -3.49 -0.65
C ASN A 174 2.37 -3.84 -2.15
N VAL A 175 1.22 -3.73 -2.82
CA VAL A 175 1.08 -4.09 -4.24
C VAL A 175 0.38 -3.00 -5.06
N ARG A 176 -0.25 -2.02 -4.40
CA ARG A 176 -1.01 -0.94 -5.04
C ARG A 176 -0.34 0.41 -4.77
N ARG A 177 -0.31 1.24 -5.80
CA ARG A 177 0.24 2.58 -5.70
C ARG A 177 -0.58 3.49 -4.79
N GLU A 178 -1.90 3.44 -4.95
CA GLU A 178 -2.86 4.21 -4.15
C GLU A 178 -3.94 3.27 -3.58
N CYS A 179 -4.67 3.76 -2.57
CA CYS A 179 -5.83 3.07 -1.99
C CYS A 179 -7.15 3.71 -2.43
N PHE A 180 -7.22 5.05 -2.45
CA PHE A 180 -8.43 5.78 -2.79
C PHE A 180 -8.09 7.05 -3.56
N MET A 181 -8.18 7.00 -4.87
CA MET A 181 -7.84 8.12 -5.74
C MET A 181 -8.55 7.99 -7.09
N PRO A 182 -9.15 9.06 -7.64
CA PRO A 182 -9.69 8.99 -8.99
C PRO A 182 -8.57 8.80 -10.03
N SER A 183 -8.75 7.89 -10.97
CA SER A 183 -7.83 7.73 -12.10
C SER A 183 -7.87 8.92 -13.07
N LYS A 184 -8.92 9.73 -12.99
CA LYS A 184 -9.13 10.93 -13.83
C LYS A 184 -9.10 12.19 -12.98
N THR A 185 -8.57 13.25 -13.56
CA THR A 185 -8.64 14.60 -12.98
C THR A 185 -10.07 15.14 -12.99
N GLY A 186 -10.37 16.10 -12.10
CA GLY A 186 -11.65 16.80 -12.07
C GLY A 186 -12.80 16.07 -11.36
N VAL A 187 -12.56 14.88 -10.80
CA VAL A 187 -13.57 14.16 -9.99
C VAL A 187 -13.63 14.81 -8.59
N GLY A 188 -14.39 15.88 -8.46
CA GLY A 188 -14.48 16.71 -7.28
C GLY A 188 -15.67 16.43 -6.37
N TYR A 189 -15.73 17.19 -5.27
CA TYR A 189 -16.84 17.14 -4.27
C TYR A 189 -17.10 15.74 -3.71
N ILE A 190 -16.01 15.03 -3.40
CA ILE A 190 -16.02 13.74 -2.72
C ILE A 190 -15.76 13.96 -1.22
N THR A 191 -16.46 13.24 -0.38
CA THR A 191 -16.17 13.11 1.05
C THR A 191 -15.75 11.68 1.35
N VAL A 192 -14.62 11.50 2.05
CA VAL A 192 -14.14 10.19 2.55
C VAL A 192 -13.99 10.31 4.06
N SER A 193 -14.79 9.55 4.82
CA SER A 193 -14.95 9.75 6.26
C SER A 193 -14.82 8.46 7.04
N GLY A 194 -14.01 8.48 8.09
CA GLY A 194 -13.91 7.42 9.10
C GLY A 194 -13.20 6.15 8.68
N PHE A 195 -12.37 6.17 7.63
CA PHE A 195 -11.57 5.02 7.19
C PHE A 195 -10.17 5.02 7.80
N VAL A 196 -9.60 3.82 7.93
CA VAL A 196 -8.16 3.64 7.96
C VAL A 196 -7.68 3.40 6.53
N VAL A 197 -6.72 4.21 6.04
CA VAL A 197 -6.09 4.03 4.73
C VAL A 197 -4.61 3.75 4.93
N THR A 198 -4.10 2.64 4.40
CA THR A 198 -2.76 2.18 4.78
C THR A 198 -2.05 1.36 3.71
N LYS A 199 -0.73 1.27 3.83
CA LYS A 199 0.16 0.34 3.11
C LYS A 199 0.09 0.43 1.58
N ALA A 200 -0.17 1.62 1.03
CA ALA A 200 0.03 1.85 -0.39
C ALA A 200 1.52 2.06 -0.70
N ALA A 201 1.91 1.77 -1.93
CA ALA A 201 3.26 1.97 -2.45
C ALA A 201 3.38 3.32 -3.17
N THR A 202 3.02 4.39 -2.49
CA THR A 202 3.06 5.74 -3.05
C THR A 202 4.48 6.16 -3.38
N THR A 203 4.66 6.83 -4.50
CA THR A 203 5.96 7.41 -4.87
C THR A 203 6.26 8.60 -3.97
N TRP A 204 7.50 8.66 -3.45
CA TRP A 204 8.01 9.86 -2.85
C TRP A 204 8.59 10.77 -3.94
N ALA A 205 8.33 12.07 -3.86
CA ALA A 205 8.83 13.06 -4.80
C ALA A 205 9.24 14.34 -4.06
N PRO A 206 10.16 15.12 -4.60
CA PRO A 206 10.53 16.42 -4.01
C PRO A 206 9.36 17.39 -4.05
N PRO A 207 9.37 18.46 -3.21
CA PRO A 207 8.28 19.44 -3.15
C PRO A 207 7.91 20.11 -4.48
N ALA A 208 8.82 20.15 -5.43
CA ALA A 208 8.60 20.73 -6.76
C ALA A 208 7.90 19.78 -7.74
N ALA A 209 7.69 18.51 -7.38
CA ALA A 209 7.03 17.50 -8.20
C ALA A 209 5.69 17.08 -7.58
N TYR A 210 4.83 16.49 -8.40
CA TYR A 210 3.57 15.95 -7.95
C TYR A 210 3.82 14.75 -7.01
N GLN A 211 3.25 14.80 -5.83
CA GLN A 211 3.36 13.76 -4.80
C GLN A 211 2.01 13.11 -4.60
N ASP A 212 1.87 11.88 -5.09
CA ASP A 212 0.68 11.09 -4.85
C ASP A 212 0.63 10.61 -3.40
N GLY A 213 -0.53 10.78 -2.76
CA GLY A 213 -0.82 10.18 -1.46
C GLY A 213 -1.52 8.83 -1.61
N MET A 214 -1.68 8.09 -0.51
CA MET A 214 -2.52 6.89 -0.48
C MET A 214 -3.98 7.19 -0.79
N ILE A 215 -4.41 8.40 -0.50
CA ILE A 215 -5.73 8.96 -0.76
C ILE A 215 -5.58 10.40 -1.21
N GLY A 216 -6.33 10.80 -2.22
CA GLY A 216 -6.23 12.18 -2.69
C GLY A 216 -7.18 12.53 -3.82
N PRO A 217 -7.26 13.83 -4.13
CA PRO A 217 -8.23 14.36 -5.08
C PRO A 217 -7.80 14.32 -6.55
N HIS A 218 -6.58 13.96 -6.87
CA HIS A 218 -6.03 13.93 -8.24
C HIS A 218 -6.45 15.14 -9.10
N TRP A 219 -5.91 16.32 -8.77
CA TRP A 219 -6.20 17.58 -9.49
C TRP A 219 -7.69 17.92 -9.58
N SER A 220 -8.42 17.78 -8.48
CA SER A 220 -9.83 18.17 -8.37
C SER A 220 -10.08 19.05 -7.15
N LYS A 221 -11.30 19.55 -6.99
CA LYS A 221 -11.68 20.48 -5.93
C LYS A 221 -12.77 19.91 -5.02
N GLY A 222 -12.92 20.52 -3.85
CA GLY A 222 -14.03 20.25 -2.96
C GLY A 222 -13.97 18.90 -2.26
N TRP A 223 -12.80 18.27 -2.13
CA TRP A 223 -12.63 17.05 -1.34
C TRP A 223 -12.65 17.35 0.16
N ILE A 224 -13.21 16.43 0.93
CA ILE A 224 -13.16 16.37 2.39
C ILE A 224 -12.65 14.98 2.76
N ILE A 225 -11.61 14.92 3.58
CA ILE A 225 -11.04 13.69 4.12
C ILE A 225 -10.99 13.87 5.64
N GLU A 226 -11.70 13.02 6.40
CA GLU A 226 -11.89 13.14 7.85
C GLU A 226 -12.01 11.79 8.56
#